data_343c2ff265002ba47735a6edc8629aaa
#
_entry.id   343c2ff265002ba47735a6edc8629aaa
#
_cell.length_a   1.000
_cell.length_b   1.000
_cell.length_c   1.000
_cell.angle_alpha   90.00
_cell.angle_beta   90.00
_cell.angle_gamma   90.00
#
_symmetry.space_group_name_H-M   'P 1'
#
loop_
_entity.id
_entity.type
_entity.pdbx_description
1 polymer ?
#
loop_
_entity_poly.entity_id
_entity_poly.type
_entity_poly.pdbx_seq_one_letter_code
_entity_poly.pdbx_strand_id
1 'polypeptide(L)'
;DSPDEANKAYPEFKKLQAEWNEIKNIPADKANELWKNYQLQNEKFYDLLKLNNELREYDFKKNLEMKLHLCEAAEKLTDEADVISAFHQLQKLHQEFRETGPVAKEERDAIWNRFKAASTIINRRHQQHFEEIKEKEQRNLDEKTVICEIIEAMESENIATFQDWHDKTEEVV
;
A
#
# COMPACT_ATOMS: atom_id res chain seq x y z
N ASP A 1 11.61 3.83 31.73
CA ASP A 1 12.97 3.34 31.44
C ASP A 1 13.05 2.58 30.11
N SER A 2 12.32 3.06 29.10
CA SER A 2 12.39 2.51 27.75
C SER A 2 13.30 3.36 26.85
N PRO A 3 13.92 2.80 25.79
CA PRO A 3 14.71 3.57 24.83
C PRO A 3 13.93 4.71 24.17
N ASP A 4 12.63 4.54 23.91
CA ASP A 4 11.77 5.59 23.35
C ASP A 4 11.57 6.78 24.27
N GLU A 5 11.50 6.54 25.58
CA GLU A 5 11.40 7.59 26.59
C GLU A 5 12.70 8.42 26.64
N ALA A 6 13.86 7.79 26.44
CA ALA A 6 15.13 8.51 26.40
C ALA A 6 15.20 9.56 25.28
N ASN A 7 14.69 9.24 24.08
CA ASN A 7 14.63 10.21 22.98
C ASN A 7 13.67 11.38 23.27
N LYS A 8 12.53 11.12 23.89
CA LYS A 8 11.59 12.17 24.29
C LYS A 8 12.15 13.06 25.39
N ALA A 9 12.92 12.48 26.31
CA ALA A 9 13.54 13.19 27.44
C ALA A 9 14.85 13.92 27.05
N TYR A 10 15.40 13.72 25.85
CA TYR A 10 16.70 14.27 25.45
C TYR A 10 16.80 15.81 25.55
N PRO A 11 15.78 16.62 25.15
CA PRO A 11 15.85 18.07 25.31
C PRO A 11 15.95 18.50 26.78
N GLU A 12 15.21 17.83 27.65
CA GLU A 12 15.22 18.10 29.07
C GLU A 12 16.54 17.66 29.74
N PHE A 13 17.05 16.50 29.33
CA PHE A 13 18.36 16.04 29.74
C PHE A 13 19.47 17.04 29.40
N LYS A 14 19.45 17.63 28.19
CA LYS A 14 20.39 18.68 27.80
C LYS A 14 20.27 19.93 28.66
N LYS A 15 19.06 20.30 29.04
CA LYS A 15 18.83 21.43 29.94
C LYS A 15 19.43 21.15 31.34
N LEU A 16 19.20 19.96 31.89
CA LEU A 16 19.78 19.54 33.17
C LEU A 16 21.32 19.51 33.14
N GLN A 17 21.93 19.09 32.02
CA GLN A 17 23.38 19.15 31.86
C GLN A 17 23.90 20.60 31.88
N ALA A 18 23.18 21.54 31.26
CA ALA A 18 23.53 22.96 31.30
C ALA A 18 23.41 23.51 32.72
N GLU A 19 22.31 23.23 33.41
CA GLU A 19 22.11 23.62 34.81
C GLU A 19 23.21 23.04 35.74
N TRP A 20 23.60 21.77 35.56
CA TRP A 20 24.70 21.16 36.27
C TRP A 20 26.01 21.95 36.10
N ASN A 21 26.33 22.38 34.91
CA ASN A 21 27.56 23.12 34.62
C ASN A 21 27.55 24.54 35.20
N GLU A 22 26.39 25.13 35.46
CA GLU A 22 26.23 26.46 36.06
C GLU A 22 26.41 26.42 37.58
N ILE A 23 26.08 25.30 38.24
CA ILE A 23 26.20 25.13 39.70
C ILE A 23 27.68 24.95 40.07
N LYS A 24 28.20 25.89 40.81
CA LYS A 24 29.58 25.93 41.28
C LYS A 24 29.63 25.88 42.83
N ASN A 25 30.83 25.66 43.37
CA ASN A 25 31.08 25.70 44.80
C ASN A 25 30.39 24.61 45.65
N ILE A 26 30.64 23.36 45.30
CA ILE A 26 30.22 22.20 46.09
C ILE A 26 31.27 21.87 47.16
N PRO A 27 30.87 21.37 48.37
CA PRO A 27 31.80 20.91 49.41
C PRO A 27 32.76 19.83 48.84
N ALA A 28 34.06 19.99 49.12
CA ALA A 28 35.11 19.15 48.55
C ALA A 28 34.97 17.65 48.90
N ASP A 29 34.45 17.36 50.09
CA ASP A 29 34.20 15.99 50.58
C ASP A 29 33.08 15.26 49.79
N LYS A 30 32.16 15.99 49.21
CA LYS A 30 31.03 15.46 48.39
C LYS A 30 31.26 15.53 46.89
N ALA A 31 32.18 16.36 46.45
CA ALA A 31 32.39 16.65 45.02
C ALA A 31 32.69 15.39 44.20
N ASN A 32 33.58 14.51 44.71
CA ASN A 32 33.97 13.30 43.96
C ASN A 32 32.86 12.26 43.82
N GLU A 33 32.08 12.06 44.90
CA GLU A 33 30.94 11.12 44.87
C GLU A 33 29.84 11.63 43.93
N LEU A 34 29.53 12.91 44.02
CA LEU A 34 28.51 13.55 43.18
C LEU A 34 28.89 13.55 41.70
N TRP A 35 30.17 13.81 41.39
CA TRP A 35 30.69 13.77 40.03
C TRP A 35 30.65 12.34 39.45
N LYS A 36 31.04 11.33 40.20
CA LYS A 36 30.95 9.93 39.77
C LYS A 36 29.49 9.53 39.46
N ASN A 37 28.57 9.92 40.35
CA ASN A 37 27.15 9.62 40.13
C ASN A 37 26.61 10.32 38.89
N TYR A 38 26.95 11.60 38.72
CA TYR A 38 26.54 12.36 37.48
C TYR A 38 27.08 11.71 36.22
N GLN A 39 28.35 11.32 36.17
CA GLN A 39 28.93 10.61 35.03
C GLN A 39 28.19 9.30 34.78
N LEU A 40 27.95 8.48 35.80
CA LEU A 40 27.24 7.22 35.67
C LEU A 40 25.82 7.41 35.10
N GLN A 41 25.09 8.42 35.55
CA GLN A 41 23.75 8.69 35.03
C GLN A 41 23.79 9.20 33.59
N ASN A 42 24.75 10.05 33.23
CA ASN A 42 24.97 10.47 31.86
C ASN A 42 25.27 9.30 30.94
N GLU A 43 26.19 8.42 31.32
CA GLU A 43 26.56 7.24 30.55
C GLU A 43 25.35 6.34 30.30
N LYS A 44 24.59 6.00 31.34
CA LYS A 44 23.36 5.22 31.20
C LYS A 44 22.33 5.87 30.23
N PHE A 45 22.20 7.20 30.32
CA PHE A 45 21.28 7.90 29.44
C PHE A 45 21.72 7.84 27.97
N TYR A 46 23.01 8.05 27.69
CA TYR A 46 23.56 7.94 26.35
C TYR A 46 23.53 6.51 25.80
N ASP A 47 23.73 5.50 26.66
CA ASP A 47 23.60 4.09 26.26
C ASP A 47 22.17 3.76 25.86
N LEU A 48 21.15 4.27 26.58
CA LEU A 48 19.74 4.12 26.19
C LEU A 48 19.42 4.80 24.86
N LEU A 49 19.95 6.01 24.62
CA LEU A 49 19.81 6.69 23.34
C LEU A 49 20.42 5.92 22.18
N LYS A 50 21.63 5.40 22.39
CA LYS A 50 22.34 4.59 21.39
C LYS A 50 21.57 3.32 21.07
N LEU A 51 21.11 2.59 22.07
CA LEU A 51 20.29 1.39 21.90
C LEU A 51 19.01 1.68 21.12
N ASN A 52 18.33 2.78 21.41
CA ASN A 52 17.12 3.15 20.69
C ASN A 52 17.41 3.45 19.20
N ASN A 53 18.48 4.15 18.91
CA ASN A 53 18.87 4.42 17.53
C ASN A 53 19.21 3.13 16.77
N GLU A 54 19.95 2.22 17.37
CA GLU A 54 20.29 0.92 16.79
C GLU A 54 19.02 0.07 16.51
N LEU A 55 18.07 0.06 17.44
CA LEU A 55 16.78 -0.63 17.27
C LEU A 55 15.97 -0.02 16.11
N ARG A 56 15.91 1.31 16.02
CA ARG A 56 15.21 1.99 14.92
C ARG A 56 15.85 1.73 13.56
N GLU A 57 17.17 1.73 13.50
CA GLU A 57 17.88 1.39 12.25
C GLU A 57 17.63 -0.06 11.85
N TYR A 58 17.61 -0.98 12.81
CA TYR A 58 17.27 -2.37 12.56
C TYR A 58 15.82 -2.52 12.03
N ASP A 59 14.86 -1.85 12.68
CA ASP A 59 13.46 -1.87 12.25
C ASP A 59 13.28 -1.29 10.85
N PHE A 60 13.94 -0.17 10.56
CA PHE A 60 13.90 0.43 9.22
C PHE A 60 14.46 -0.52 8.16
N LYS A 61 15.53 -1.25 8.47
CA LYS A 61 16.14 -2.22 7.57
C LYS A 61 15.22 -3.40 7.31
N LYS A 62 14.57 -3.92 8.37
CA LYS A 62 13.59 -5.01 8.25
C LYS A 62 12.35 -4.58 7.47
N ASN A 63 11.82 -3.41 7.76
CA ASN A 63 10.69 -2.87 7.03
C ASN A 63 11.02 -2.63 5.55
N LEU A 64 12.26 -2.20 5.25
CA LEU A 64 12.74 -2.04 3.90
C LEU A 64 12.75 -3.37 3.14
N GLU A 65 13.34 -4.42 3.73
CA GLU A 65 13.35 -5.78 3.17
C GLU A 65 11.93 -6.26 2.85
N MET A 66 11.02 -6.13 3.81
CA MET A 66 9.62 -6.52 3.64
C MET A 66 8.93 -5.74 2.49
N LYS A 67 9.11 -4.42 2.44
CA LYS A 67 8.51 -3.59 1.38
C LYS A 67 9.10 -3.86 0.01
N LEU A 68 10.38 -4.20 -0.09
CA LEU A 68 11.00 -4.64 -1.33
C LEU A 68 10.36 -5.95 -1.83
N HIS A 69 10.14 -6.92 -0.95
CA HIS A 69 9.42 -8.16 -1.29
C HIS A 69 7.99 -7.89 -1.78
N LEU A 70 7.28 -6.96 -1.15
CA LEU A 70 5.95 -6.57 -1.60
C LEU A 70 5.96 -5.89 -2.98
N CYS A 71 6.98 -5.06 -3.26
CA CYS A 71 7.17 -4.50 -4.59
C CYS A 71 7.42 -5.58 -5.65
N GLU A 72 8.30 -6.54 -5.36
CA GLU A 72 8.58 -7.68 -6.26
C GLU A 72 7.34 -8.54 -6.50
N ALA A 73 6.55 -8.78 -5.45
CA ALA A 73 5.30 -9.51 -5.58
C ALA A 73 4.30 -8.75 -6.46
N ALA A 74 4.15 -7.44 -6.26
CA ALA A 74 3.28 -6.61 -7.09
C ALA A 74 3.76 -6.54 -8.56
N GLU A 75 5.06 -6.47 -8.80
CA GLU A 75 5.64 -6.50 -10.13
C GLU A 75 5.34 -7.82 -10.87
N LYS A 76 5.44 -8.96 -10.18
CA LYS A 76 5.08 -10.27 -10.77
C LYS A 76 3.60 -10.35 -11.16
N LEU A 77 2.71 -9.71 -10.41
CA LEU A 77 1.28 -9.67 -10.73
C LEU A 77 0.96 -8.84 -11.99
N THR A 78 1.87 -8.01 -12.46
CA THR A 78 1.65 -7.25 -13.72
C THR A 78 1.52 -8.14 -14.92
N ASP A 79 2.15 -9.33 -14.90
CA ASP A 79 2.14 -10.31 -16.00
C ASP A 79 1.16 -11.47 -15.76
N GLU A 80 0.44 -11.48 -14.61
CA GLU A 80 -0.56 -12.50 -14.29
C GLU A 80 -1.68 -12.50 -15.33
N ALA A 81 -2.00 -13.69 -15.88
CA ALA A 81 -3.00 -13.84 -16.92
C ALA A 81 -4.42 -13.58 -16.41
N ASP A 82 -4.72 -14.04 -15.19
CA ASP A 82 -6.01 -13.78 -14.54
C ASP A 82 -6.02 -12.38 -13.90
N VAL A 83 -6.59 -11.44 -14.62
CA VAL A 83 -6.67 -10.03 -14.21
C VAL A 83 -7.46 -9.84 -12.92
N ILE A 84 -8.51 -10.63 -12.71
CA ILE A 84 -9.34 -10.55 -11.50
C ILE A 84 -8.54 -11.05 -10.29
N SER A 85 -7.87 -12.20 -10.43
CA SER A 85 -7.00 -12.74 -9.40
C SER A 85 -5.85 -11.78 -9.06
N ALA A 86 -5.19 -11.22 -10.08
CA ALA A 86 -4.12 -10.24 -9.90
C ALA A 86 -4.60 -9.02 -9.10
N PHE A 87 -5.79 -8.50 -9.41
CA PHE A 87 -6.37 -7.37 -8.68
C PHE A 87 -6.65 -7.70 -7.22
N HIS A 88 -7.24 -8.86 -6.92
CA HIS A 88 -7.50 -9.29 -5.56
C HIS A 88 -6.21 -9.51 -4.74
N GLN A 89 -5.19 -10.08 -5.37
CA GLN A 89 -3.86 -10.24 -4.74
C GLN A 89 -3.21 -8.88 -4.47
N LEU A 90 -3.32 -7.93 -5.41
CA LEU A 90 -2.83 -6.56 -5.22
C LEU A 90 -3.48 -5.88 -4.00
N GLN A 91 -4.79 -6.07 -3.77
CA GLN A 91 -5.45 -5.51 -2.59
C GLN A 91 -4.84 -6.02 -1.28
N LYS A 92 -4.47 -7.31 -1.23
CA LYS A 92 -3.76 -7.89 -0.07
C LYS A 92 -2.38 -7.26 0.10
N LEU A 93 -1.61 -7.12 -0.99
CA LEU A 93 -0.30 -6.48 -0.96
C LEU A 93 -0.38 -5.01 -0.52
N HIS A 94 -1.43 -4.29 -0.90
CA HIS A 94 -1.68 -2.93 -0.41
C HIS A 94 -1.91 -2.89 1.11
N GLN A 95 -2.63 -3.87 1.64
CA GLN A 95 -2.86 -3.97 3.08
C GLN A 95 -1.55 -4.26 3.81
N GLU A 96 -0.79 -5.26 3.37
CA GLU A 96 0.51 -5.63 3.95
C GLU A 96 1.53 -4.48 3.86
N PHE A 97 1.56 -3.75 2.72
CA PHE A 97 2.44 -2.59 2.55
C PHE A 97 2.11 -1.46 3.55
N ARG A 98 0.84 -1.29 3.89
CA ARG A 98 0.35 -0.30 4.85
C ARG A 98 0.65 -0.71 6.28
N GLU A 99 0.54 -2.01 6.60
CA GLU A 99 0.81 -2.57 7.92
C GLU A 99 2.32 -2.66 8.21
N THR A 100 3.15 -2.80 7.18
CA THR A 100 4.59 -2.75 7.31
C THR A 100 5.03 -1.36 7.79
N GLY A 101 5.84 -1.32 8.83
CA GLY A 101 6.31 -0.11 9.47
C GLY A 101 7.07 0.86 8.56
N PRO A 102 7.51 1.98 9.10
CA PRO A 102 8.25 3.00 8.35
C PRO A 102 9.63 2.49 7.92
N VAL A 103 10.14 3.07 6.83
CA VAL A 103 11.52 2.91 6.34
C VAL A 103 12.27 4.22 6.51
N ALA A 104 13.60 4.20 6.31
CA ALA A 104 14.41 5.40 6.29
C ALA A 104 13.86 6.42 5.27
N LYS A 105 14.02 7.71 5.57
CA LYS A 105 13.43 8.80 4.78
C LYS A 105 13.91 8.76 3.33
N GLU A 106 15.15 8.42 3.12
CA GLU A 106 15.82 8.37 1.82
C GLU A 106 15.22 7.30 0.89
N GLU A 107 14.74 6.19 1.46
CA GLU A 107 14.19 5.05 0.73
C GLU A 107 12.68 5.16 0.49
N ARG A 108 12.00 6.01 1.24
CA ARG A 108 10.53 6.07 1.28
C ARG A 108 9.90 6.31 -0.09
N ASP A 109 10.39 7.32 -0.79
CA ASP A 109 9.81 7.74 -2.05
C ASP A 109 10.13 6.75 -3.18
N ALA A 110 11.34 6.19 -3.18
CA ALA A 110 11.75 5.19 -4.16
C ALA A 110 10.88 3.93 -4.10
N ILE A 111 10.67 3.40 -2.89
CA ILE A 111 9.85 2.21 -2.66
C ILE A 111 8.38 2.46 -2.98
N TRP A 112 7.86 3.61 -2.52
CA TRP A 112 6.47 3.98 -2.83
C TRP A 112 6.22 4.10 -4.33
N ASN A 113 7.10 4.77 -5.05
CA ASN A 113 6.98 4.93 -6.49
C ASN A 113 7.07 3.59 -7.23
N ARG A 114 7.95 2.68 -6.79
CA ARG A 114 8.08 1.33 -7.34
C ARG A 114 6.78 0.53 -7.16
N PHE A 115 6.25 0.48 -5.94
CA PHE A 115 5.00 -0.21 -5.63
C PHE A 115 3.81 0.39 -6.38
N LYS A 116 3.72 1.72 -6.41
CA LYS A 116 2.68 2.47 -7.13
C LYS A 116 2.70 2.21 -8.64
N ALA A 117 3.88 2.09 -9.25
CA ALA A 117 4.01 1.81 -10.68
C ALA A 117 3.38 0.44 -11.04
N ALA A 118 3.73 -0.63 -10.32
CA ALA A 118 3.13 -1.95 -10.50
C ALA A 118 1.62 -1.92 -10.24
N SER A 119 1.19 -1.28 -9.15
CA SER A 119 -0.22 -1.12 -8.80
C SER A 119 -1.02 -0.41 -9.91
N THR A 120 -0.46 0.61 -10.53
CA THR A 120 -1.10 1.36 -11.61
C THR A 120 -1.33 0.48 -12.85
N ILE A 121 -0.36 -0.37 -13.20
CA ILE A 121 -0.48 -1.30 -14.34
C ILE A 121 -1.63 -2.29 -14.10
N ILE A 122 -1.68 -2.91 -12.92
CA ILE A 122 -2.70 -3.91 -12.58
C ILE A 122 -4.09 -3.27 -12.56
N ASN A 123 -4.24 -2.09 -11.93
CA ASN A 123 -5.51 -1.37 -11.88
C ASN A 123 -6.00 -1.01 -13.30
N ARG A 124 -5.11 -0.57 -14.18
CA ARG A 124 -5.45 -0.27 -15.59
C ARG A 124 -5.91 -1.51 -16.33
N ARG A 125 -5.22 -2.65 -16.19
CA ARG A 125 -5.64 -3.93 -16.80
C ARG A 125 -7.01 -4.37 -16.29
N HIS A 126 -7.25 -4.22 -14.99
CA HIS A 126 -8.54 -4.54 -14.38
C HIS A 126 -9.67 -3.67 -14.96
N GLN A 127 -9.44 -2.36 -15.07
CA GLN A 127 -10.42 -1.44 -15.67
C GLN A 127 -10.70 -1.79 -17.15
N GLN A 128 -9.66 -2.01 -17.95
CA GLN A 128 -9.79 -2.39 -19.36
C GLN A 128 -10.58 -3.69 -19.52
N HIS A 129 -10.34 -4.69 -18.68
CA HIS A 129 -11.07 -5.96 -18.71
C HIS A 129 -12.59 -5.76 -18.51
N PHE A 130 -12.98 -4.91 -17.56
CA PHE A 130 -14.40 -4.62 -17.34
C PHE A 130 -15.03 -3.75 -18.46
N GLU A 131 -14.27 -2.84 -19.02
CA GLU A 131 -14.73 -2.06 -20.19
C GLU A 131 -14.99 -2.99 -21.39
N GLU A 132 -14.10 -3.93 -21.68
CA GLU A 132 -14.28 -4.94 -22.74
C GLU A 132 -15.51 -5.83 -22.51
N ILE A 133 -15.75 -6.28 -21.28
CA ILE A 133 -16.95 -7.05 -20.93
C ILE A 133 -18.20 -6.21 -21.19
N LYS A 134 -18.23 -4.98 -20.71
CA LYS A 134 -19.38 -4.07 -20.87
C LYS A 134 -19.67 -3.78 -22.34
N GLU A 135 -18.65 -3.54 -23.14
CA GLU A 135 -18.80 -3.34 -24.58
C GLU A 135 -19.35 -4.58 -25.29
N LYS A 136 -18.90 -5.78 -24.87
CA LYS A 136 -19.43 -7.01 -25.40
C LYS A 136 -20.89 -7.24 -25.01
N GLU A 137 -21.24 -6.97 -23.77
CA GLU A 137 -22.64 -7.05 -23.31
C GLU A 137 -23.54 -6.07 -24.05
N GLN A 138 -23.07 -4.85 -24.30
CA GLN A 138 -23.82 -3.87 -25.08
C GLN A 138 -24.04 -4.33 -26.52
N ARG A 139 -23.01 -4.82 -27.20
CA ARG A 139 -23.14 -5.39 -28.56
C ARG A 139 -24.14 -6.53 -28.60
N ASN A 140 -24.06 -7.46 -27.63
CA ASN A 140 -25.02 -8.56 -27.54
C ASN A 140 -26.47 -8.07 -27.32
N LEU A 141 -26.63 -7.00 -26.53
CA LEU A 141 -27.94 -6.36 -26.34
C LEU A 141 -28.47 -5.77 -27.63
N ASP A 142 -27.64 -4.99 -28.34
CA ASP A 142 -28.01 -4.35 -29.60
C ASP A 142 -28.41 -5.39 -30.67
N GLU A 143 -27.61 -6.47 -30.81
CA GLU A 143 -27.92 -7.57 -31.73
C GLU A 143 -29.26 -8.25 -31.40
N LYS A 144 -29.54 -8.52 -30.12
CA LYS A 144 -30.81 -9.13 -29.69
C LYS A 144 -31.96 -8.18 -29.86
N THR A 145 -31.77 -6.88 -29.67
CA THR A 145 -32.81 -5.85 -29.89
C THR A 145 -33.22 -5.84 -31.37
N VAL A 146 -32.26 -5.87 -32.30
CA VAL A 146 -32.55 -5.93 -33.74
C VAL A 146 -33.36 -7.18 -34.08
N ILE A 147 -33.03 -8.36 -33.51
CA ILE A 147 -33.80 -9.57 -33.72
C ILE A 147 -35.25 -9.41 -33.22
N CYS A 148 -35.42 -8.83 -32.03
CA CYS A 148 -36.78 -8.54 -31.51
C CYS A 148 -37.57 -7.62 -32.43
N GLU A 149 -36.96 -6.53 -32.92
CA GLU A 149 -37.59 -5.61 -33.84
C GLU A 149 -38.03 -6.29 -35.15
N ILE A 150 -37.22 -7.20 -35.69
CA ILE A 150 -37.56 -7.99 -36.87
C ILE A 150 -38.77 -8.88 -36.56
N ILE A 151 -38.81 -9.58 -35.44
CA ILE A 151 -39.90 -10.44 -35.05
C ILE A 151 -41.21 -9.63 -34.87
N GLU A 152 -41.13 -8.46 -34.22
CA GLU A 152 -42.27 -7.56 -34.04
C GLU A 152 -42.80 -7.03 -35.41
N ALA A 153 -41.90 -6.75 -36.35
CA ALA A 153 -42.30 -6.36 -37.71
C ALA A 153 -43.04 -7.50 -38.45
N MET A 154 -42.58 -8.75 -38.22
CA MET A 154 -43.25 -9.92 -38.80
C MET A 154 -44.66 -10.13 -38.25
N GLU A 155 -44.96 -9.84 -36.97
CA GLU A 155 -46.29 -9.89 -36.38
C GLU A 155 -47.24 -8.88 -37.02
N SER A 156 -46.72 -7.71 -37.41
CA SER A 156 -47.52 -6.65 -38.04
C SER A 156 -47.83 -6.91 -39.52
N GLU A 157 -47.14 -7.83 -40.18
CA GLU A 157 -47.38 -8.19 -41.56
C GLU A 157 -48.48 -9.27 -41.68
N ASN A 158 -49.41 -9.06 -42.59
CA ASN A 158 -50.48 -10.01 -42.87
C ASN A 158 -49.90 -11.22 -43.62
N ILE A 159 -49.51 -12.26 -42.87
CA ILE A 159 -48.96 -13.53 -43.42
C ILE A 159 -50.12 -14.31 -44.01
N ALA A 160 -50.27 -14.27 -45.31
CA ALA A 160 -51.41 -14.85 -46.02
C ALA A 160 -51.31 -16.38 -46.23
N THR A 161 -50.08 -16.95 -46.18
CA THR A 161 -49.86 -18.37 -46.38
C THR A 161 -48.84 -18.94 -45.39
N PHE A 162 -48.90 -20.26 -45.17
CA PHE A 162 -47.88 -20.96 -44.36
C PHE A 162 -46.47 -20.87 -44.95
N GLN A 163 -46.38 -20.76 -46.28
CA GLN A 163 -45.12 -20.63 -46.99
C GLN A 163 -44.48 -19.27 -46.67
N ASP A 164 -45.26 -18.17 -46.67
CA ASP A 164 -44.77 -16.84 -46.34
C ASP A 164 -44.24 -16.80 -44.89
N TRP A 165 -44.92 -17.51 -44.00
CA TRP A 165 -44.48 -17.64 -42.61
C TRP A 165 -43.15 -18.42 -42.50
N HIS A 166 -43.02 -19.49 -43.24
CA HIS A 166 -41.81 -20.35 -43.24
C HIS A 166 -40.59 -19.59 -43.79
N ASP A 167 -40.77 -18.91 -44.94
CA ASP A 167 -39.72 -18.13 -45.59
C ASP A 167 -39.20 -16.99 -44.69
N LYS A 168 -40.12 -16.30 -43.99
CA LYS A 168 -39.77 -15.24 -43.02
C LYS A 168 -39.10 -15.73 -41.74
N THR A 169 -39.41 -16.95 -41.28
CA THR A 169 -38.74 -17.54 -40.11
C THR A 169 -37.33 -18.04 -40.45
N GLU A 170 -37.06 -18.46 -41.71
CA GLU A 170 -35.70 -18.79 -42.15
C GLU A 170 -34.81 -17.54 -42.30
N GLU A 171 -35.37 -16.36 -42.56
CA GLU A 171 -34.63 -15.10 -42.70
C GLU A 171 -34.10 -14.57 -41.35
N VAL A 172 -34.65 -15.07 -40.22
CA VAL A 172 -34.34 -14.63 -38.84
C VAL A 172 -33.34 -15.60 -38.11
N VAL A 173 -33.11 -16.80 -38.66
CA VAL A 173 -32.20 -17.80 -38.09
C VAL A 173 -30.83 -17.73 -38.74
#